data_beca34029699a4ea6da7226efee9082a
#
_entry.id   beca34029699a4ea6da7226efee9082a
#
_cell.length_a   1.000
_cell.length_b   1.000
_cell.length_c   1.000
_cell.angle_alpha   90.00
_cell.angle_beta   90.00
_cell.angle_gamma   90.00
#
_symmetry.space_group_name_H-M   'P 1'
#
loop_
_entity.id
_entity.type
_entity.pdbx_description
1 polymer ?
#
loop_
_entity_poly.entity_id
_entity_poly.type
_entity_poly.pdbx_seq_one_letter_code
_entity_poly.pdbx_strand_id
1 'polypeptide(L)'
;MKIINGSMAAMLASATICGPAFAQDATTAAADPMDRGVFAGDWFMVGIGAGVRPSYEGSDDYVLFPAPLAQGSIGGIDFGARGAGLYADLIADSDSASAVKFVAGPLFRVRPDRNGNIKDPVVRLLGKEDVAIEVGATLGVSFAKLINPFDNLALSTDIQWDVAGAHKGRLISPSVSYSTPLSTAIFTSLSLSATHVDGNYADTYFSIDSVGSAASGLPQFDADGGWKSYGASLLGGVDLSGDARDGGWGVFGLVIYSRLTGDAKRSPVTSLRGDADQWFLAGGISYTF
;
A
#
# COMPACT_ATOMS: atom_id res chain seq x y z
N MET A 1 -20.69 17.31 29.20
CA MET A 1 -20.90 17.74 27.80
C MET A 1 -19.77 18.65 27.42
N LYS A 2 -18.69 18.11 26.87
CA LYS A 2 -17.55 18.87 26.32
C LYS A 2 -17.27 18.31 24.92
N ILE A 3 -17.58 19.14 23.94
CA ILE A 3 -17.29 18.92 22.54
C ILE A 3 -15.81 19.25 22.35
N ILE A 4 -15.00 18.30 21.94
CA ILE A 4 -13.62 18.54 21.50
C ILE A 4 -13.61 18.36 19.98
N ASN A 5 -13.60 19.49 19.27
CA ASN A 5 -13.29 19.56 17.86
C ASN A 5 -11.78 19.33 17.68
N GLY A 6 -11.41 18.19 17.16
CA GLY A 6 -10.05 17.90 16.72
C GLY A 6 -9.87 18.33 15.28
N SER A 7 -9.33 19.51 15.05
CA SER A 7 -8.86 19.97 13.74
C SER A 7 -7.57 19.24 13.40
N MET A 8 -7.60 18.44 12.33
CA MET A 8 -6.40 17.83 11.75
C MET A 8 -5.69 18.90 10.92
N ALA A 9 -4.67 19.52 11.51
CA ALA A 9 -3.79 20.45 10.82
C ALA A 9 -2.78 19.68 9.97
N ALA A 10 -2.87 19.80 8.65
CA ALA A 10 -1.84 19.36 7.72
C ALA A 10 -0.65 20.31 7.81
N MET A 11 0.50 19.85 8.31
CA MET A 11 1.76 20.58 8.21
C MET A 11 2.39 20.29 6.84
N LEU A 12 2.32 21.26 5.94
CA LEU A 12 3.23 21.36 4.80
C LEU A 12 4.56 21.95 5.31
N ALA A 13 5.61 21.16 5.33
CA ALA A 13 6.95 21.66 5.50
C ALA A 13 7.56 22.00 4.13
N SER A 14 7.73 23.28 3.86
CA SER A 14 8.46 23.77 2.68
C SER A 14 9.96 23.70 2.95
N ALA A 15 10.67 22.78 2.31
CA ALA A 15 12.13 22.77 2.29
C ALA A 15 12.62 23.27 0.93
N THR A 16 13.15 24.47 0.91
CA THR A 16 13.86 25.05 -0.24
C THR A 16 15.30 24.58 -0.18
N ILE A 17 15.72 23.68 -1.06
CA ILE A 17 17.12 23.27 -1.20
C ILE A 17 17.63 23.80 -2.53
N CYS A 18 18.51 24.79 -2.44
CA CYS A 18 19.32 25.31 -3.55
C CYS A 18 20.64 24.53 -3.57
N GLY A 19 20.89 23.71 -4.59
CA GLY A 19 22.14 22.99 -4.80
C GLY A 19 22.86 23.47 -6.06
N PRO A 20 24.21 23.43 -6.10
CA PRO A 20 24.98 23.97 -7.22
C PRO A 20 25.04 22.99 -8.41
N ALA A 21 24.90 23.55 -9.61
CA ALA A 21 25.10 22.86 -10.87
C ALA A 21 26.58 22.50 -11.08
N PHE A 22 26.87 21.23 -11.32
CA PHE A 22 28.13 20.79 -11.91
C PHE A 22 27.86 20.24 -13.31
N ALA A 23 28.48 20.86 -14.28
CA ALA A 23 28.53 20.36 -15.63
C ALA A 23 29.53 19.17 -15.68
N GLN A 24 29.08 18.05 -16.24
CA GLN A 24 29.95 16.92 -16.56
C GLN A 24 29.76 16.48 -18.00
N ASP A 25 30.94 16.30 -18.66
CA ASP A 25 31.08 15.94 -20.07
C ASP A 25 30.47 14.55 -20.38
N ALA A 26 29.79 14.51 -21.52
CA ALA A 26 29.10 13.33 -22.04
C ALA A 26 30.11 12.41 -22.76
N THR A 27 30.34 11.24 -22.22
CA THR A 27 30.75 10.06 -23.01
C THR A 27 29.47 9.25 -23.32
N THR A 28 29.13 9.17 -24.59
CA THR A 28 27.95 8.50 -25.13
C THR A 28 28.04 6.99 -24.97
N ALA A 29 27.61 6.46 -23.83
CA ALA A 29 27.02 5.13 -23.76
C ALA A 29 25.55 5.27 -24.23
N ALA A 30 25.07 4.30 -24.97
CA ALA A 30 23.66 4.31 -25.43
C ALA A 30 22.73 4.39 -24.20
N ALA A 31 22.17 5.56 -23.97
CA ALA A 31 21.29 5.84 -22.86
C ALA A 31 20.10 4.89 -22.87
N ASP A 32 19.78 4.31 -21.73
CA ASP A 32 18.55 3.54 -21.51
C ASP A 32 17.34 4.38 -21.98
N PRO A 33 16.40 3.83 -22.72
CA PRO A 33 15.19 4.58 -23.12
C PRO A 33 14.42 5.18 -21.94
N MET A 34 14.57 4.65 -20.72
CA MET A 34 14.04 5.24 -19.49
C MET A 34 14.87 6.42 -18.96
N ASP A 35 16.12 6.57 -19.38
CA ASP A 35 17.00 7.69 -19.01
C ASP A 35 16.67 8.99 -19.81
N ARG A 36 15.51 9.04 -20.41
CA ARG A 36 15.03 10.23 -21.14
C ARG A 36 13.75 10.76 -20.52
N GLY A 37 13.66 12.07 -20.39
CA GLY A 37 12.51 12.74 -19.81
C GLY A 37 12.57 12.88 -18.29
N VAL A 38 11.43 12.99 -17.65
CA VAL A 38 11.29 13.25 -16.22
C VAL A 38 11.94 12.17 -15.34
N PHE A 39 12.01 10.92 -15.82
CA PHE A 39 12.60 9.80 -15.06
C PHE A 39 14.13 9.69 -15.14
N ALA A 40 14.80 10.57 -15.90
CA ALA A 40 16.26 10.56 -16.05
C ALA A 40 17.01 11.14 -14.83
N GLY A 41 16.32 11.71 -13.87
CA GLY A 41 16.87 12.32 -12.67
C GLY A 41 15.94 12.16 -11.48
N ASP A 42 15.99 13.12 -10.57
CA ASP A 42 15.02 13.18 -9.49
C ASP A 42 13.63 13.45 -10.05
N TRP A 43 12.67 12.66 -9.66
CA TRP A 43 11.28 12.83 -10.06
C TRP A 43 10.35 12.45 -8.91
N PHE A 44 9.16 13.00 -8.92
CA PHE A 44 8.11 12.57 -8.00
C PHE A 44 6.73 12.75 -8.61
N MET A 45 5.84 11.86 -8.23
CA MET A 45 4.43 11.87 -8.59
C MET A 45 3.60 12.02 -7.33
N VAL A 46 2.66 12.93 -7.36
CA VAL A 46 1.62 13.04 -6.33
C VAL A 46 0.25 12.87 -6.96
N GLY A 47 -0.66 12.27 -6.24
CA GLY A 47 -2.01 12.05 -6.71
C GLY A 47 -3.03 12.17 -5.58
N ILE A 48 -4.26 12.46 -5.97
CA ILE A 48 -5.41 12.46 -5.09
C ILE A 48 -6.58 11.76 -5.77
N GLY A 49 -7.28 10.96 -5.01
CA GLY A 49 -8.42 10.21 -5.50
C GLY A 49 -9.36 9.81 -4.39
N ALA A 50 -10.28 8.96 -4.75
CA ALA A 50 -11.22 8.33 -3.82
C ALA A 50 -11.31 6.84 -4.12
N GLY A 51 -11.72 6.10 -3.12
CA GLY A 51 -11.93 4.66 -3.27
C GLY A 51 -13.01 4.13 -2.35
N VAL A 52 -13.31 2.86 -2.54
CA VAL A 52 -14.18 2.07 -1.67
C VAL A 52 -13.40 0.90 -1.10
N ARG A 53 -13.65 0.60 0.16
CA ARG A 53 -13.06 -0.53 0.88
C ARG A 53 -14.07 -1.13 1.84
N PRO A 54 -13.88 -2.36 2.29
CA PRO A 54 -14.68 -2.91 3.40
C PRO A 54 -14.64 -1.99 4.62
N SER A 55 -15.76 -1.90 5.34
CA SER A 55 -15.88 -1.04 6.52
C SER A 55 -14.99 -1.48 7.68
N TYR A 56 -14.71 -2.76 7.75
CA TYR A 56 -13.70 -3.45 8.56
C TYR A 56 -13.22 -4.69 7.80
N GLU A 57 -12.12 -5.27 8.20
CA GLU A 57 -11.59 -6.48 7.57
C GLU A 57 -12.54 -7.67 7.79
N GLY A 58 -13.04 -8.25 6.70
CA GLY A 58 -14.08 -9.27 6.71
C GLY A 58 -15.50 -8.73 6.49
N SER A 59 -15.72 -7.42 6.38
CA SER A 59 -17.04 -6.83 6.11
C SER A 59 -17.47 -7.04 4.66
N ASP A 60 -18.76 -7.25 4.45
CA ASP A 60 -19.44 -7.17 3.14
C ASP A 60 -20.00 -5.77 2.84
N ASP A 61 -20.01 -4.88 3.83
CA ASP A 61 -20.35 -3.46 3.68
C ASP A 61 -19.12 -2.62 3.32
N TYR A 62 -19.31 -1.63 2.43
CA TYR A 62 -18.22 -0.79 1.93
C TYR A 62 -18.34 0.67 2.38
N VAL A 63 -17.19 1.31 2.54
CA VAL A 63 -17.08 2.74 2.89
C VAL A 63 -16.16 3.47 1.91
N LEU A 64 -16.47 4.74 1.66
CA LEU A 64 -15.61 5.64 0.92
C LEU A 64 -14.41 6.05 1.76
N PHE A 65 -13.27 6.23 1.10
CA PHE A 65 -12.06 6.76 1.73
C PHE A 65 -11.27 7.62 0.73
N PRO A 66 -10.48 8.62 1.20
CA PRO A 66 -9.56 9.35 0.34
C PRO A 66 -8.37 8.44 -0.02
N ALA A 67 -7.96 8.48 -1.30
CA ALA A 67 -6.86 7.68 -1.85
C ALA A 67 -5.72 8.60 -2.31
N PRO A 68 -4.85 9.10 -1.41
CA PRO A 68 -3.65 9.81 -1.80
C PRO A 68 -2.64 8.84 -2.43
N LEU A 69 -1.87 9.34 -3.40
CA LEU A 69 -0.76 8.64 -4.03
C LEU A 69 0.49 9.50 -3.94
N ALA A 70 1.61 8.89 -3.57
CA ALA A 70 2.93 9.52 -3.63
C ALA A 70 3.96 8.46 -4.00
N GLN A 71 4.78 8.76 -5.00
CA GLN A 71 5.91 7.91 -5.40
C GLN A 71 6.95 8.73 -6.14
N GLY A 72 8.18 8.26 -6.15
CA GLY A 72 9.27 8.97 -6.84
C GLY A 72 10.63 8.39 -6.52
N SER A 73 11.63 9.06 -7.08
CA SER A 73 13.06 8.82 -6.83
C SER A 73 13.73 10.16 -6.58
N ILE A 74 14.37 10.34 -5.45
CA ILE A 74 15.08 11.59 -5.08
C ILE A 74 16.43 11.22 -4.50
N GLY A 75 17.49 11.72 -5.12
CA GLY A 75 18.87 11.44 -4.69
C GLY A 75 19.23 9.95 -4.72
N GLY A 76 18.61 9.17 -5.62
CA GLY A 76 18.80 7.73 -5.73
C GLY A 76 18.05 6.90 -4.68
N ILE A 77 17.15 7.52 -3.92
CA ILE A 77 16.25 6.85 -2.98
C ILE A 77 14.87 6.76 -3.62
N ASP A 78 14.44 5.55 -3.92
CA ASP A 78 13.09 5.30 -4.43
C ASP A 78 12.10 5.22 -3.27
N PHE A 79 10.93 5.82 -3.44
CA PHE A 79 9.86 5.73 -2.48
C PHE A 79 8.51 5.55 -3.18
N GLY A 80 7.57 4.94 -2.48
CA GLY A 80 6.25 4.72 -3.06
C GLY A 80 5.18 4.37 -2.04
N ALA A 81 3.94 4.47 -2.49
CA ALA A 81 2.80 4.05 -1.70
C ALA A 81 2.79 2.53 -1.50
N ARG A 82 2.47 2.10 -0.27
CA ARG A 82 2.32 0.69 0.08
C ARG A 82 1.04 0.50 0.92
N GLY A 83 -0.09 0.36 0.25
CA GLY A 83 -1.41 0.44 0.89
C GLY A 83 -1.65 1.85 1.45
N ALA A 84 -2.14 1.97 2.68
CA ALA A 84 -2.28 3.25 3.38
C ALA A 84 -0.97 3.65 4.09
N GLY A 85 0.15 3.53 3.40
CA GLY A 85 1.49 3.82 3.92
C GLY A 85 2.48 4.12 2.82
N LEU A 86 3.75 4.23 3.22
CA LEU A 86 4.87 4.53 2.34
C LEU A 86 6.05 3.61 2.66
N TYR A 87 6.82 3.26 1.66
CA TYR A 87 8.15 2.66 1.81
C TYR A 87 9.20 3.54 1.16
N ALA A 88 10.44 3.38 1.57
CA ALA A 88 11.59 3.93 0.88
C ALA A 88 12.62 2.82 0.65
N ASP A 89 13.24 2.81 -0.52
CA ASP A 89 14.38 1.94 -0.82
C ASP A 89 15.68 2.72 -0.57
N LEU A 90 16.46 2.25 0.38
CA LEU A 90 17.73 2.88 0.75
C LEU A 90 18.95 2.25 0.05
N ILE A 91 18.71 1.23 -0.78
CA ILE A 91 19.79 0.67 -1.59
C ILE A 91 19.91 1.50 -2.86
N ALA A 92 20.89 2.38 -2.87
CA ALA A 92 21.19 3.16 -4.06
C ALA A 92 21.63 2.23 -5.20
N ASP A 93 20.91 2.30 -6.31
CA ASP A 93 21.26 1.59 -7.53
C ASP A 93 22.50 2.26 -8.15
N SER A 94 23.67 1.69 -7.90
CA SER A 94 24.96 2.21 -8.41
C SER A 94 25.12 2.04 -9.92
N ASP A 95 24.26 1.25 -10.55
CA ASP A 95 24.25 1.01 -12.00
C ASP A 95 22.80 0.86 -12.49
N SER A 96 22.30 1.90 -13.16
CA SER A 96 20.97 1.90 -13.81
C SER A 96 20.85 0.82 -14.89
N ALA A 97 21.96 0.32 -15.42
CA ALA A 97 22.00 -0.76 -16.40
C ALA A 97 21.85 -2.15 -15.77
N SER A 98 21.94 -2.30 -14.45
CA SER A 98 21.82 -3.60 -13.79
C SER A 98 20.44 -4.20 -14.00
N ALA A 99 20.43 -5.43 -14.53
CA ALA A 99 19.19 -6.20 -14.69
C ALA A 99 18.63 -6.72 -13.35
N VAL A 100 19.42 -6.71 -12.29
CA VAL A 100 19.05 -7.18 -10.95
C VAL A 100 19.30 -6.06 -9.95
N LYS A 101 18.28 -5.70 -9.19
CA LYS A 101 18.33 -4.68 -8.16
C LYS A 101 17.81 -5.25 -6.85
N PHE A 102 18.43 -4.82 -5.74
CA PHE A 102 17.97 -5.19 -4.41
C PHE A 102 17.17 -4.03 -3.82
N VAL A 103 16.17 -4.35 -3.06
CA VAL A 103 15.31 -3.38 -2.35
C VAL A 103 15.42 -3.64 -0.87
N ALA A 104 15.81 -2.64 -0.09
CA ALA A 104 15.76 -2.71 1.37
C ALA A 104 15.58 -1.33 1.98
N GLY A 105 14.57 -1.19 2.84
CA GLY A 105 14.36 0.08 3.52
C GLY A 105 13.15 0.09 4.44
N PRO A 106 12.89 1.23 5.09
CA PRO A 106 11.82 1.38 6.03
C PRO A 106 10.45 1.35 5.35
N LEU A 107 9.48 0.88 6.11
CA LEU A 107 8.08 0.83 5.73
C LEU A 107 7.24 1.39 6.88
N PHE A 108 6.28 2.23 6.54
CA PHE A 108 5.30 2.82 7.45
C PHE A 108 3.90 2.62 6.90
N ARG A 109 2.93 2.26 7.76
CA ARG A 109 1.52 2.11 7.37
C ARG A 109 0.59 2.56 8.50
N VAL A 110 -0.53 3.15 8.12
CA VAL A 110 -1.65 3.43 9.03
C VAL A 110 -2.78 2.45 8.73
N ARG A 111 -3.27 1.79 9.75
CA ARG A 111 -4.40 0.84 9.65
C ARG A 111 -5.57 1.30 10.50
N PRO A 112 -6.56 1.99 9.90
CA PRO A 112 -7.80 2.36 10.58
C PRO A 112 -8.86 1.25 10.41
N ASP A 113 -8.53 0.02 10.82
CA ASP A 113 -9.47 -1.07 10.76
C ASP A 113 -10.36 -1.08 12.01
N ARG A 114 -11.63 -1.38 11.85
CA ARG A 114 -12.69 -1.39 12.88
C ARG A 114 -12.66 -0.16 13.83
N ASN A 115 -12.12 0.97 13.34
CA ASN A 115 -11.93 2.18 14.15
C ASN A 115 -13.19 3.07 14.21
N GLY A 116 -13.88 3.31 13.10
CA GLY A 116 -14.91 4.34 13.08
C GLY A 116 -16.17 4.07 12.27
N ASN A 117 -16.03 3.66 11.04
CA ASN A 117 -17.14 3.53 10.10
C ASN A 117 -17.69 2.10 10.01
N ILE A 118 -17.83 1.42 11.15
CA ILE A 118 -18.39 0.07 11.21
C ILE A 118 -19.86 0.13 10.76
N LYS A 119 -20.17 -0.43 9.59
CA LYS A 119 -21.52 -0.42 9.01
C LYS A 119 -22.42 -1.46 9.65
N ASP A 120 -21.90 -2.66 9.86
CA ASP A 120 -22.67 -3.74 10.47
C ASP A 120 -23.06 -3.40 11.91
N PRO A 121 -24.38 -3.42 12.26
CA PRO A 121 -24.84 -3.04 13.59
C PRO A 121 -24.45 -4.04 14.69
N VAL A 122 -24.24 -5.31 14.34
CA VAL A 122 -23.88 -6.36 15.30
C VAL A 122 -22.37 -6.28 15.61
N VAL A 123 -21.53 -6.14 14.58
CA VAL A 123 -20.06 -5.97 14.77
C VAL A 123 -19.76 -4.67 15.50
N ARG A 124 -20.59 -3.64 15.34
CA ARG A 124 -20.44 -2.38 16.11
C ARG A 124 -20.57 -2.58 17.62
N LEU A 125 -21.31 -3.59 18.06
CA LEU A 125 -21.46 -3.93 19.49
C LEU A 125 -20.20 -4.56 20.10
N LEU A 126 -19.28 -5.07 19.26
CA LEU A 126 -17.96 -5.54 19.72
C LEU A 126 -17.01 -4.38 20.09
N GLY A 127 -17.41 -3.13 19.78
CA GLY A 127 -16.59 -1.96 20.06
C GLY A 127 -15.74 -1.53 18.86
N LYS A 128 -14.94 -0.49 19.10
CA LYS A 128 -14.01 0.09 18.14
C LYS A 128 -12.59 -0.24 18.55
N GLU A 129 -11.74 -0.49 17.57
CA GLU A 129 -10.31 -0.61 17.75
C GLU A 129 -9.60 0.74 17.53
N ASP A 130 -8.46 0.91 18.15
CA ASP A 130 -7.60 2.05 17.89
C ASP A 130 -6.95 1.97 16.49
N VAL A 131 -6.53 3.11 15.97
CA VAL A 131 -5.77 3.15 14.70
C VAL A 131 -4.38 2.59 14.94
N ALA A 132 -4.03 1.50 14.26
CA ALA A 132 -2.68 0.99 14.31
C ALA A 132 -1.73 1.83 13.47
N ILE A 133 -0.53 2.05 14.00
CA ILE A 133 0.62 2.58 13.29
C ILE A 133 1.65 1.46 13.19
N GLU A 134 1.81 0.96 11.97
CA GLU A 134 2.71 -0.16 11.69
C GLU A 134 4.02 0.39 11.10
N VAL A 135 5.13 0.02 11.72
CA VAL A 135 6.49 0.36 11.26
C VAL A 135 7.26 -0.92 11.01
N GLY A 136 8.08 -0.91 9.98
CA GLY A 136 8.83 -2.09 9.61
C GLY A 136 9.81 -1.86 8.49
N ALA A 137 10.08 -2.92 7.75
CA ALA A 137 10.96 -2.90 6.61
C ALA A 137 10.39 -3.67 5.42
N THR A 138 10.74 -3.23 4.22
CA THR A 138 10.60 -3.99 2.99
C THR A 138 11.96 -4.54 2.59
N LEU A 139 11.99 -5.79 2.13
CA LEU A 139 13.16 -6.46 1.59
C LEU A 139 12.77 -7.11 0.26
N GLY A 140 13.61 -6.99 -0.77
CA GLY A 140 13.25 -7.55 -2.06
C GLY A 140 14.39 -7.61 -3.05
N VAL A 141 14.07 -8.19 -4.19
CA VAL A 141 14.90 -8.22 -5.39
C VAL A 141 13.99 -7.98 -6.59
N SER A 142 14.46 -7.19 -7.54
CA SER A 142 13.76 -6.97 -8.79
C SER A 142 14.63 -7.33 -9.98
N PHE A 143 13.97 -7.76 -11.05
CA PHE A 143 14.56 -8.20 -12.30
C PHE A 143 13.96 -7.36 -13.42
N ALA A 144 14.78 -6.49 -13.99
CA ALA A 144 14.38 -5.63 -15.10
C ALA A 144 14.62 -6.31 -16.45
N LYS A 145 13.89 -5.88 -17.47
CA LYS A 145 14.13 -6.25 -18.89
C LYS A 145 13.99 -7.74 -19.18
N LEU A 146 13.00 -8.40 -18.57
CA LEU A 146 12.77 -9.85 -18.75
C LEU A 146 12.10 -10.19 -20.08
N ILE A 147 11.05 -9.47 -20.44
CA ILE A 147 10.23 -9.69 -21.64
C ILE A 147 10.38 -8.53 -22.62
N ASN A 148 10.47 -7.31 -22.10
CA ASN A 148 10.70 -6.10 -22.87
C ASN A 148 11.66 -5.17 -22.13
N PRO A 149 12.23 -4.14 -22.80
CA PRO A 149 13.23 -3.25 -22.16
C PRO A 149 12.74 -2.44 -20.96
N PHE A 150 11.44 -2.42 -20.70
CA PHE A 150 10.82 -1.54 -19.71
C PHE A 150 10.07 -2.29 -18.60
N ASP A 151 10.07 -3.62 -18.63
CA ASP A 151 9.39 -4.39 -17.61
C ASP A 151 10.25 -4.63 -16.37
N ASN A 152 9.57 -4.94 -15.27
CA ASN A 152 10.18 -5.26 -14.01
C ASN A 152 9.36 -6.35 -13.28
N LEU A 153 10.03 -7.40 -12.86
CA LEU A 153 9.49 -8.42 -11.95
C LEU A 153 10.13 -8.23 -10.58
N ALA A 154 9.37 -7.88 -9.57
CA ALA A 154 9.84 -7.73 -8.22
C ALA A 154 9.31 -8.83 -7.30
N LEU A 155 10.19 -9.36 -6.47
CA LEU A 155 9.89 -10.25 -5.35
C LEU A 155 10.20 -9.50 -4.07
N SER A 156 9.24 -9.30 -3.19
CA SER A 156 9.46 -8.56 -1.95
C SER A 156 8.73 -9.16 -0.76
N THR A 157 9.18 -8.82 0.43
CA THR A 157 8.53 -9.16 1.69
C THR A 157 8.54 -7.94 2.60
N ASP A 158 7.37 -7.56 3.04
CA ASP A 158 7.16 -6.53 4.06
C ASP A 158 7.06 -7.20 5.42
N ILE A 159 7.76 -6.67 6.43
CA ILE A 159 7.67 -7.11 7.82
C ILE A 159 7.34 -5.87 8.66
N GLN A 160 6.24 -5.91 9.40
CA GLN A 160 5.70 -4.75 10.12
C GLN A 160 5.27 -5.12 11.53
N TRP A 161 5.39 -4.16 12.46
CA TRP A 161 4.93 -4.24 13.85
C TRP A 161 4.07 -3.04 14.16
N ASP A 162 2.98 -3.23 14.88
CA ASP A 162 2.23 -2.12 15.44
C ASP A 162 2.99 -1.49 16.59
N VAL A 163 3.32 -0.21 16.46
CA VAL A 163 4.04 0.58 17.46
C VAL A 163 3.11 1.52 18.24
N ALA A 164 1.85 1.67 17.82
CA ALA A 164 0.85 2.47 18.52
C ALA A 164 0.13 1.67 19.62
N GLY A 165 0.22 0.35 19.58
CA GLY A 165 -0.35 -0.53 20.59
C GLY A 165 -1.83 -0.90 20.35
N ALA A 166 -2.36 -0.66 19.16
CA ALA A 166 -3.72 -1.02 18.78
C ALA A 166 -3.90 -2.55 18.78
N HIS A 167 -3.09 -3.25 17.98
CA HIS A 167 -3.11 -4.72 17.97
C HIS A 167 -1.82 -5.37 18.49
N LYS A 168 -0.75 -4.61 18.68
CA LYS A 168 0.55 -5.07 19.24
C LYS A 168 1.15 -6.27 18.52
N GLY A 169 0.67 -6.55 17.32
CA GLY A 169 1.02 -7.72 16.55
C GLY A 169 2.02 -7.41 15.43
N ARG A 170 2.39 -8.49 14.72
CA ARG A 170 3.31 -8.48 13.59
C ARG A 170 2.63 -9.02 12.35
N LEU A 171 2.95 -8.38 11.20
CA LEU A 171 2.54 -8.84 9.88
C LEU A 171 3.77 -9.17 9.04
N ILE A 172 3.67 -10.21 8.22
CA ILE A 172 4.64 -10.56 7.18
C ILE A 172 3.88 -10.73 5.89
N SER A 173 4.27 -9.97 4.86
CA SER A 173 3.54 -9.91 3.59
C SER A 173 4.48 -10.13 2.40
N PRO A 174 4.74 -11.37 1.99
CA PRO A 174 5.43 -11.66 0.73
C PRO A 174 4.56 -11.26 -0.46
N SER A 175 5.21 -10.77 -1.52
CA SER A 175 4.56 -10.40 -2.77
C SER A 175 5.45 -10.61 -3.98
N VAL A 176 4.79 -10.80 -5.13
CA VAL A 176 5.38 -10.82 -6.45
C VAL A 176 4.64 -9.80 -7.29
N SER A 177 5.34 -8.89 -7.95
CA SER A 177 4.73 -7.89 -8.83
C SER A 177 5.43 -7.86 -10.18
N TYR A 178 4.64 -7.79 -11.24
CA TYR A 178 5.11 -7.56 -12.60
C TYR A 178 4.56 -6.23 -13.11
N SER A 179 5.45 -5.36 -13.51
CA SER A 179 5.15 -4.01 -13.96
C SER A 179 5.66 -3.82 -15.38
N THR A 180 4.86 -3.21 -16.25
CA THR A 180 5.24 -2.95 -17.64
C THR A 180 4.43 -1.78 -18.21
N PRO A 181 5.01 -0.94 -19.07
CA PRO A 181 4.23 -0.04 -19.91
C PRO A 181 3.52 -0.84 -21.01
N LEU A 182 2.26 -0.52 -21.26
CA LEU A 182 1.48 -1.04 -22.39
C LEU A 182 1.60 -0.14 -23.63
N SER A 183 1.96 1.13 -23.43
CA SER A 183 2.28 2.12 -24.45
C SER A 183 3.14 3.21 -23.83
N THR A 184 3.49 4.26 -24.60
CA THR A 184 4.17 5.45 -24.07
C THR A 184 3.36 6.18 -23.00
N ALA A 185 2.02 6.09 -23.05
CA ALA A 185 1.12 6.75 -22.12
C ALA A 185 0.57 5.85 -21.02
N ILE A 186 0.61 4.52 -21.17
CA ILE A 186 -0.11 3.59 -20.31
C ILE A 186 0.87 2.68 -19.58
N PHE A 187 0.78 2.70 -18.26
CA PHE A 187 1.53 1.83 -17.36
C PHE A 187 0.58 0.89 -16.61
N THR A 188 1.04 -0.33 -16.34
CA THR A 188 0.31 -1.30 -15.52
C THR A 188 1.24 -2.10 -14.61
N SER A 189 0.71 -2.50 -13.46
CA SER A 189 1.39 -3.41 -12.53
C SER A 189 0.38 -4.41 -11.97
N LEU A 190 0.69 -5.69 -12.13
CA LEU A 190 -0.04 -6.81 -11.54
C LEU A 190 0.77 -7.36 -10.36
N SER A 191 0.14 -7.50 -9.19
CA SER A 191 0.80 -8.07 -8.02
C SER A 191 -0.01 -9.20 -7.42
N LEU A 192 0.69 -10.21 -6.91
CA LEU A 192 0.14 -11.27 -6.07
C LEU A 192 0.76 -11.15 -4.69
N SER A 193 -0.03 -11.33 -3.64
CA SER A 193 0.46 -11.23 -2.28
C SER A 193 -0.24 -12.20 -1.34
N ALA A 194 0.45 -12.51 -0.24
CA ALA A 194 -0.14 -13.20 0.90
C ALA A 194 0.21 -12.43 2.18
N THR A 195 -0.60 -12.54 3.22
CA THR A 195 -0.33 -11.90 4.51
C THR A 195 -0.44 -12.93 5.62
N HIS A 196 0.63 -13.05 6.38
CA HIS A 196 0.69 -13.81 7.64
C HIS A 196 0.64 -12.83 8.81
N VAL A 197 -0.14 -13.16 9.84
CA VAL A 197 -0.27 -12.38 11.07
C VAL A 197 0.02 -13.25 12.28
N ASP A 198 0.44 -12.64 13.38
CA ASP A 198 0.58 -13.34 14.66
C ASP A 198 -0.74 -13.36 15.45
N GLY A 199 -0.71 -14.03 16.61
CA GLY A 199 -1.87 -14.17 17.48
C GLY A 199 -2.42 -12.84 17.99
N ASN A 200 -1.57 -11.86 18.31
CA ASN A 200 -2.02 -10.55 18.80
C ASN A 200 -2.87 -9.80 17.75
N TYR A 201 -2.45 -9.84 16.50
CA TYR A 201 -3.25 -9.29 15.41
C TYR A 201 -4.58 -10.03 15.25
N ALA A 202 -4.52 -11.37 15.22
CA ALA A 202 -5.70 -12.20 15.05
C ALA A 202 -6.71 -12.01 16.18
N ASP A 203 -6.23 -11.99 17.42
CA ASP A 203 -7.05 -11.76 18.60
C ASP A 203 -7.79 -10.42 18.53
N THR A 204 -7.07 -9.33 18.21
CA THR A 204 -7.66 -7.99 18.13
C THR A 204 -8.79 -7.88 17.11
N TYR A 205 -8.61 -8.41 15.91
CA TYR A 205 -9.55 -8.15 14.82
C TYR A 205 -10.58 -9.26 14.60
N PHE A 206 -10.30 -10.48 15.06
CA PHE A 206 -11.11 -11.65 14.74
C PHE A 206 -11.60 -12.46 15.93
N SER A 207 -11.07 -12.28 17.16
CA SER A 207 -11.59 -12.93 18.35
C SER A 207 -12.87 -12.25 18.86
N ILE A 208 -13.69 -13.04 19.53
CA ILE A 208 -14.90 -12.61 20.25
C ILE A 208 -14.87 -13.22 21.63
N ASP A 209 -14.59 -12.42 22.62
CA ASP A 209 -14.61 -12.85 24.03
C ASP A 209 -16.03 -13.00 24.59
N SER A 210 -16.14 -13.36 25.86
CA SER A 210 -17.43 -13.53 26.52
C SER A 210 -18.25 -12.24 26.62
N VAL A 211 -17.59 -11.09 26.74
CA VAL A 211 -18.24 -9.77 26.83
C VAL A 211 -18.79 -9.37 25.46
N GLY A 212 -17.96 -9.48 24.41
CA GLY A 212 -18.34 -9.22 23.03
C GLY A 212 -19.46 -10.17 22.57
N SER A 213 -19.39 -11.46 22.94
CA SER A 213 -20.44 -12.44 22.67
C SER A 213 -21.77 -12.07 23.33
N ALA A 214 -21.75 -11.68 24.59
CA ALA A 214 -22.95 -11.25 25.29
C ALA A 214 -23.56 -9.96 24.71
N ALA A 215 -22.72 -9.03 24.26
CA ALA A 215 -23.16 -7.75 23.69
C ALA A 215 -23.71 -7.91 22.27
N SER A 216 -23.07 -8.72 21.44
CA SER A 216 -23.39 -8.84 20.01
C SER A 216 -24.30 -10.02 19.67
N GLY A 217 -24.38 -11.02 20.54
CA GLY A 217 -25.05 -12.30 20.27
C GLY A 217 -24.26 -13.23 19.34
N LEU A 218 -23.04 -12.86 18.94
CA LEU A 218 -22.15 -13.72 18.16
C LEU A 218 -21.52 -14.80 19.07
N PRO A 219 -21.27 -16.00 18.56
CA PRO A 219 -20.56 -17.02 19.32
C PRO A 219 -19.15 -16.55 19.69
N GLN A 220 -18.68 -16.98 20.85
CA GLN A 220 -17.28 -16.79 21.26
C GLN A 220 -16.35 -17.45 20.23
N PHE A 221 -15.24 -16.80 19.97
CA PHE A 221 -14.24 -17.27 19.02
C PHE A 221 -12.86 -16.78 19.47
N ASP A 222 -11.93 -17.68 19.51
CA ASP A 222 -10.52 -17.41 19.82
C ASP A 222 -9.70 -17.59 18.54
N ALA A 223 -9.18 -16.49 17.99
CA ALA A 223 -8.53 -16.48 16.71
C ALA A 223 -7.01 -16.62 16.87
N ASP A 224 -6.45 -17.64 16.28
CA ASP A 224 -5.01 -17.84 16.18
C ASP A 224 -4.38 -17.08 14.99
N GLY A 225 -3.10 -16.76 15.16
CA GLY A 225 -2.26 -16.27 14.06
C GLY A 225 -2.10 -17.30 12.93
N GLY A 226 -1.66 -16.82 11.77
CA GLY A 226 -1.45 -17.68 10.59
C GLY A 226 -1.54 -16.92 9.29
N TRP A 227 -1.68 -17.64 8.18
CA TRP A 227 -1.95 -17.03 6.88
C TRP A 227 -3.36 -16.46 6.86
N LYS A 228 -3.44 -15.14 6.98
CA LYS A 228 -4.68 -14.39 7.07
C LYS A 228 -5.38 -14.25 5.73
N SER A 229 -4.60 -13.98 4.68
CA SER A 229 -5.15 -13.72 3.35
C SER A 229 -4.15 -13.97 2.23
N TYR A 230 -4.68 -14.16 1.04
CA TYR A 230 -3.97 -14.02 -0.22
C TYR A 230 -4.77 -13.11 -1.16
N GLY A 231 -4.10 -12.47 -2.10
CA GLY A 231 -4.77 -11.54 -2.99
C GLY A 231 -3.99 -11.21 -4.24
N ALA A 232 -4.66 -10.47 -5.10
CA ALA A 232 -4.11 -9.90 -6.31
C ALA A 232 -4.48 -8.42 -6.42
N SER A 233 -3.59 -7.62 -6.99
CA SER A 233 -3.88 -6.21 -7.28
C SER A 233 -3.47 -5.85 -8.69
N LEU A 234 -4.24 -4.99 -9.31
CA LEU A 234 -3.97 -4.38 -10.60
C LEU A 234 -3.96 -2.86 -10.43
N LEU A 235 -2.80 -2.27 -10.66
CA LEU A 235 -2.61 -0.83 -10.75
C LEU A 235 -2.48 -0.46 -12.22
N GLY A 236 -3.15 0.58 -12.66
CA GLY A 236 -3.00 1.18 -13.97
C GLY A 236 -2.85 2.68 -13.88
N GLY A 237 -2.06 3.25 -14.78
CA GLY A 237 -1.90 4.69 -14.93
C GLY A 237 -1.94 5.07 -16.40
N VAL A 238 -2.53 6.22 -16.69
CA VAL A 238 -2.59 6.80 -18.05
C VAL A 238 -2.12 8.24 -17.97
N ASP A 239 -1.06 8.54 -18.69
CA ASP A 239 -0.60 9.90 -18.91
C ASP A 239 -1.50 10.61 -19.91
N LEU A 240 -1.91 11.85 -19.61
CA LEU A 240 -2.88 12.59 -20.40
C LEU A 240 -2.23 13.36 -21.59
N SER A 241 -0.91 13.52 -21.61
CA SER A 241 -0.18 14.08 -22.76
C SER A 241 0.01 13.04 -23.89
N GLY A 242 0.00 11.75 -23.52
CA GLY A 242 0.28 10.64 -24.43
C GLY A 242 1.72 10.10 -24.30
N ASP A 243 2.57 10.71 -23.50
CA ASP A 243 3.94 10.27 -23.23
C ASP A 243 4.34 10.51 -21.76
N ALA A 244 4.27 9.48 -20.95
CA ALA A 244 4.59 9.55 -19.51
C ALA A 244 6.00 10.08 -19.21
N ARG A 245 6.91 10.13 -20.21
CA ARG A 245 8.29 10.63 -20.04
C ARG A 245 8.37 12.15 -19.98
N ASP A 246 7.36 12.87 -20.42
CA ASP A 246 7.34 14.34 -20.33
C ASP A 246 6.76 14.84 -18.99
N GLY A 247 6.27 13.92 -18.14
CA GLY A 247 5.62 14.24 -16.89
C GLY A 247 4.24 14.85 -17.07
N GLY A 248 3.74 15.56 -16.06
CA GLY A 248 2.45 16.25 -16.17
C GLY A 248 1.29 15.45 -15.59
N TRP A 249 0.08 15.70 -16.11
CA TRP A 249 -1.15 15.15 -15.58
C TRP A 249 -1.41 13.71 -16.05
N GLY A 250 -1.80 12.87 -15.10
CA GLY A 250 -2.24 11.50 -15.34
C GLY A 250 -3.50 11.14 -14.57
N VAL A 251 -4.04 10.00 -14.90
CA VAL A 251 -5.09 9.34 -14.13
C VAL A 251 -4.60 7.97 -13.69
N PHE A 252 -5.01 7.54 -12.50
CA PHE A 252 -4.67 6.21 -11.99
C PHE A 252 -5.90 5.45 -11.53
N GLY A 253 -5.80 4.13 -11.57
CA GLY A 253 -6.80 3.21 -11.03
C GLY A 253 -6.14 2.02 -10.36
N LEU A 254 -6.71 1.58 -9.24
CA LEU A 254 -6.24 0.46 -8.44
C LEU A 254 -7.43 -0.44 -8.10
N VAL A 255 -7.27 -1.72 -8.40
CA VAL A 255 -8.20 -2.79 -8.00
C VAL A 255 -7.41 -3.78 -7.17
N ILE A 256 -7.89 -4.09 -5.97
CA ILE A 256 -7.33 -5.15 -5.13
C ILE A 256 -8.46 -6.13 -4.79
N TYR A 257 -8.20 -7.38 -5.01
CA TYR A 257 -8.98 -8.49 -4.48
C TYR A 257 -8.14 -9.22 -3.45
N SER A 258 -8.71 -9.52 -2.30
CA SER A 258 -8.11 -10.42 -1.33
C SER A 258 -9.14 -11.36 -0.74
N ARG A 259 -8.70 -12.59 -0.43
CA ARG A 259 -9.53 -13.59 0.22
C ARG A 259 -8.95 -13.91 1.59
N LEU A 260 -9.77 -13.73 2.61
CA LEU A 260 -9.44 -14.14 3.98
C LEU A 260 -9.38 -15.66 4.09
N THR A 261 -8.47 -16.14 4.92
CA THR A 261 -8.23 -17.57 5.17
C THR A 261 -8.06 -17.84 6.67
N GLY A 262 -7.86 -19.09 7.05
CA GLY A 262 -7.63 -19.45 8.45
C GLY A 262 -8.73 -18.94 9.37
N ASP A 263 -8.33 -18.43 10.53
CA ASP A 263 -9.25 -17.91 11.53
C ASP A 263 -9.87 -16.60 11.16
N ALA A 264 -9.19 -15.76 10.38
CA ALA A 264 -9.77 -14.55 9.83
C ALA A 264 -11.04 -14.83 9.01
N LYS A 265 -11.06 -15.92 8.24
CA LYS A 265 -12.25 -16.37 7.51
C LYS A 265 -13.28 -17.02 8.42
N ARG A 266 -12.82 -17.84 9.41
CA ARG A 266 -13.72 -18.60 10.29
C ARG A 266 -14.38 -17.76 11.36
N SER A 267 -13.77 -16.64 11.74
CA SER A 267 -14.32 -15.72 12.74
C SER A 267 -15.78 -15.38 12.43
N PRO A 268 -16.67 -15.35 13.43
CA PRO A 268 -18.05 -14.93 13.26
C PRO A 268 -18.22 -13.51 12.71
N VAL A 269 -17.20 -12.64 12.92
CA VAL A 269 -17.15 -11.30 12.30
C VAL A 269 -17.15 -11.38 10.78
N THR A 270 -16.45 -12.36 10.21
CA THR A 270 -16.38 -12.58 8.76
C THR A 270 -17.47 -13.56 8.28
N SER A 271 -17.58 -14.73 8.95
CA SER A 271 -18.38 -15.85 8.44
C SER A 271 -19.89 -15.68 8.64
N LEU A 272 -20.32 -14.89 9.64
CA LEU A 272 -21.73 -14.64 9.95
C LEU A 272 -22.17 -13.21 9.62
N ARG A 273 -21.26 -12.25 9.62
CA ARG A 273 -21.55 -10.81 9.48
C ARG A 273 -20.81 -10.14 8.34
N GLY A 274 -20.22 -10.89 7.44
CA GLY A 274 -19.46 -10.34 6.34
C GLY A 274 -19.12 -11.37 5.27
N ASP A 275 -18.02 -11.16 4.57
CA ASP A 275 -17.54 -12.02 3.51
C ASP A 275 -16.01 -12.20 3.62
N ALA A 276 -15.53 -13.38 3.24
CA ALA A 276 -14.09 -13.62 3.12
C ALA A 276 -13.50 -12.99 1.85
N ASP A 277 -14.30 -12.72 0.85
CA ASP A 277 -13.89 -12.10 -0.42
C ASP A 277 -13.98 -10.58 -0.29
N GLN A 278 -12.81 -9.93 -0.29
CA GLN A 278 -12.65 -8.51 0.00
C GLN A 278 -12.18 -7.76 -1.24
N TRP A 279 -12.87 -6.69 -1.59
CA TRP A 279 -12.50 -5.83 -2.72
C TRP A 279 -12.10 -4.45 -2.22
N PHE A 280 -11.11 -3.88 -2.88
CA PHE A 280 -10.68 -2.51 -2.69
C PHE A 280 -10.54 -1.88 -4.07
N LEU A 281 -11.19 -0.75 -4.28
CA LEU A 281 -11.15 -0.02 -5.53
C LEU A 281 -10.77 1.43 -5.23
N ALA A 282 -9.86 1.99 -6.00
CA ALA A 282 -9.51 3.40 -5.91
C ALA A 282 -9.17 3.96 -7.28
N GLY A 283 -9.35 5.26 -7.45
CA GLY A 283 -8.94 5.97 -8.64
C GLY A 283 -8.85 7.46 -8.40
N GLY A 284 -8.09 8.13 -9.24
CA GLY A 284 -7.84 9.56 -9.08
C GLY A 284 -7.01 10.15 -10.20
N ILE A 285 -6.59 11.38 -9.94
CA ILE A 285 -5.69 12.14 -10.81
C ILE A 285 -4.32 12.24 -10.14
N SER A 286 -3.27 12.31 -10.95
CA SER A 286 -1.90 12.47 -10.51
C SER A 286 -1.18 13.53 -11.33
N TYR A 287 -0.08 14.02 -10.78
CA TYR A 287 0.85 14.91 -11.48
C TYR A 287 2.28 14.45 -11.23
N THR A 288 3.05 14.31 -12.29
CA THR A 288 4.47 13.90 -12.27
C THR A 288 5.35 15.12 -12.57
N PHE A 289 6.33 15.35 -11.69
CA PHE A 289 7.30 16.45 -11.77
C PHE A 289 8.66 15.96 -12.19
#